data_9786e627115ea3be88948136c718631e
#
_entry.id   9786e627115ea3be88948136c718631e
#
_cell.length_a   1.000
_cell.length_b   1.000
_cell.length_c   1.000
_cell.angle_alpha   90.00
_cell.angle_beta   90.00
_cell.angle_gamma   90.00
#
_symmetry.space_group_name_H-M   'P 1'
#
loop_
_entity.id
_entity.type
_entity.pdbx_description
1 polymer ?
#
loop_
_entity_poly.entity_id
_entity_poly.type
_entity_poly.pdbx_seq_one_letter_code
_entity_poly.pdbx_strand_id
1 'polypeptide(L)'
;MRAIAVVALVLAMSSTAFAGPQSTIGGKRLKSEVVHNTGVGWPSLFYEWWNKGQGNLDWALGAELVYGDWSGAYSDVSAGLAFNAPLRWHIHNRKHAKATTDVGIRFTPGAMVGGSDRRAVPPTGVPPIGPPPDQRVMGGLRTELAVPISIDVHDRVSVVTGATIPFTLMFARDTDPWGIIPILVRMGVEINAAPKVAPFFLFELGPAIGIGNGTSDVDFAFRIWVGTAFWSVLSK
;
A
#
# COMPACT_ATOMS: atom_id res chain seq x y z
N MET A 1 -20.78 -0.48 24.15
CA MET A 1 -22.12 -0.44 23.52
C MET A 1 -22.35 0.79 22.63
N ARG A 2 -21.84 1.99 22.94
CA ARG A 2 -22.08 3.21 22.10
C ARG A 2 -21.38 3.16 20.72
N ALA A 3 -20.22 2.54 20.59
CA ALA A 3 -19.50 2.42 19.31
C ALA A 3 -20.23 1.50 18.30
N ILE A 4 -20.87 0.42 18.77
CA ILE A 4 -21.62 -0.50 17.93
C ILE A 4 -22.88 0.17 17.37
N ALA A 5 -23.52 1.07 18.15
CA ALA A 5 -24.68 1.81 17.71
C ALA A 5 -24.36 2.81 16.59
N VAL A 6 -23.19 3.43 16.60
CA VAL A 6 -22.74 4.35 15.53
C VAL A 6 -22.49 3.60 14.23
N VAL A 7 -21.87 2.43 14.28
CA VAL A 7 -21.66 1.59 13.10
C VAL A 7 -23.00 1.10 12.54
N ALA A 8 -23.94 0.70 13.41
CA ALA A 8 -25.29 0.28 12.99
C ALA A 8 -26.09 1.43 12.39
N LEU A 9 -25.96 2.66 12.90
CA LEU A 9 -26.64 3.85 12.39
C LEU A 9 -26.10 4.26 11.01
N VAL A 10 -24.80 4.15 10.77
CA VAL A 10 -24.18 4.40 9.45
C VAL A 10 -24.66 3.38 8.42
N LEU A 11 -24.90 2.13 8.82
CA LEU A 11 -25.41 1.08 7.95
C LEU A 11 -26.91 1.21 7.64
N ALA A 12 -27.69 1.91 8.46
CA ALA A 12 -29.14 2.06 8.32
C ALA A 12 -29.59 3.22 7.40
N MET A 13 -28.68 4.13 7.01
CA MET A 13 -29.04 5.31 6.21
C MET A 13 -29.09 5.00 4.71
N SER A 14 -30.30 4.95 4.20
CA SER A 14 -30.77 5.05 2.80
C SER A 14 -30.53 3.90 1.84
N SER A 15 -31.65 3.40 1.32
CA SER A 15 -31.82 2.40 0.23
C SER A 15 -31.63 2.99 -1.19
N THR A 16 -30.74 3.94 -1.40
CA THR A 16 -30.34 4.28 -2.75
C THR A 16 -29.39 3.19 -3.25
N ALA A 17 -29.62 2.65 -4.43
CA ALA A 17 -28.80 1.64 -5.08
C ALA A 17 -27.36 2.19 -5.26
N PHE A 18 -26.52 2.01 -4.26
CA PHE A 18 -25.10 2.33 -4.39
C PHE A 18 -24.45 1.23 -5.22
N ALA A 19 -23.82 1.63 -6.30
CA ALA A 19 -22.81 0.78 -6.91
C ALA A 19 -21.76 0.45 -5.85
N GLY A 20 -21.35 -0.80 -5.72
CA GLY A 20 -20.35 -1.23 -4.74
C GLY A 20 -19.08 -0.38 -4.74
N PRO A 21 -18.23 -0.44 -3.70
CA PRO A 21 -17.11 0.48 -3.52
C PRO A 21 -16.22 0.63 -4.74
N GLN A 22 -15.69 1.83 -4.94
CA GLN A 22 -14.59 2.05 -5.88
C GLN A 22 -13.33 1.50 -5.22
N SER A 23 -12.84 0.35 -5.67
CA SER A 23 -11.69 -0.25 -5.03
C SER A 23 -10.40 0.36 -5.56
N THR A 24 -9.66 1.03 -4.70
CA THR A 24 -8.29 1.46 -4.99
C THR A 24 -7.26 0.53 -4.35
N ILE A 25 -7.62 -0.13 -3.24
CA ILE A 25 -6.76 -1.11 -2.56
C ILE A 25 -7.02 -2.57 -2.98
N GLY A 26 -8.17 -2.86 -3.57
CA GLY A 26 -8.59 -4.21 -3.97
C GLY A 26 -8.43 -4.52 -5.45
N GLY A 27 -9.02 -5.64 -5.88
CA GLY A 27 -8.95 -6.18 -7.24
C GLY A 27 -9.95 -5.60 -8.25
N LYS A 28 -10.88 -4.76 -7.82
CA LYS A 28 -11.94 -4.22 -8.68
C LYS A 28 -11.44 -3.18 -9.65
N ARG A 29 -12.09 -3.14 -10.81
CA ARG A 29 -11.94 -2.06 -11.75
C ARG A 29 -12.57 -0.77 -11.24
N LEU A 30 -11.97 0.37 -11.57
CA LEU A 30 -12.56 1.67 -11.27
C LEU A 30 -13.88 1.85 -12.04
N LYS A 31 -14.89 2.36 -11.37
CA LYS A 31 -16.18 2.72 -11.97
C LYS A 31 -16.16 4.16 -12.46
N SER A 32 -15.50 5.05 -11.73
CA SER A 32 -15.29 6.45 -12.09
C SER A 32 -14.02 6.63 -12.91
N GLU A 33 -14.01 7.64 -13.79
CA GLU A 33 -12.86 7.97 -14.65
C GLU A 33 -11.63 8.33 -13.80
N VAL A 34 -11.85 9.08 -12.71
CA VAL A 34 -10.81 9.52 -11.77
C VAL A 34 -11.22 9.19 -10.34
N VAL A 35 -10.28 8.62 -9.59
CA VAL A 35 -10.42 8.35 -8.16
C VAL A 35 -9.15 8.80 -7.45
N HIS A 36 -9.31 9.57 -6.39
CA HIS A 36 -8.24 9.95 -5.49
C HIS A 36 -8.22 8.97 -4.31
N ASN A 37 -7.06 8.53 -3.93
CA ASN A 37 -6.84 7.62 -2.83
C ASN A 37 -5.80 8.20 -1.89
N THR A 38 -6.08 8.24 -0.60
CA THR A 38 -5.11 8.70 0.39
C THR A 38 -5.22 7.83 1.64
N GLY A 39 -4.10 7.61 2.29
CA GLY A 39 -4.05 6.84 3.51
C GLY A 39 -2.86 7.22 4.38
N VAL A 40 -3.04 7.04 5.67
CA VAL A 40 -2.01 7.23 6.69
C VAL A 40 -1.90 5.94 7.50
N GLY A 41 -0.70 5.59 7.86
CA GLY A 41 -0.43 4.40 8.66
C GLY A 41 1.05 4.13 8.83
N TRP A 42 1.44 2.89 8.96
CA TRP A 42 2.82 2.48 9.04
C TRP A 42 3.19 1.66 7.79
N PRO A 43 4.25 1.98 7.06
CA PRO A 43 5.33 2.94 7.42
C PRO A 43 5.18 4.33 6.78
N SER A 44 4.02 4.72 6.28
CA SER A 44 3.93 5.91 5.44
C SER A 44 2.56 6.60 5.42
N LEU A 45 2.56 7.82 4.90
CA LEU A 45 1.39 8.55 4.39
C LEU A 45 1.49 8.55 2.87
N PHE A 46 0.40 8.23 2.18
CA PHE A 46 0.39 8.22 0.72
C PHE A 46 -0.82 8.94 0.12
N TYR A 47 -0.62 9.35 -1.13
CA TYR A 47 -1.67 9.84 -2.02
C TYR A 47 -1.48 9.23 -3.41
N GLU A 48 -2.57 8.76 -4.04
CA GLU A 48 -2.60 8.21 -5.38
C GLU A 48 -3.73 8.86 -6.19
N TRP A 49 -3.43 9.27 -7.40
CA TRP A 49 -4.38 9.75 -8.39
C TRP A 49 -4.60 8.65 -9.42
N TRP A 50 -5.69 7.93 -9.26
CA TRP A 50 -6.08 6.82 -10.10
C TRP A 50 -6.90 7.27 -11.28
N ASN A 51 -6.64 6.67 -12.45
CA ASN A 51 -7.37 6.88 -13.70
C ASN A 51 -7.83 5.53 -14.24
N LYS A 52 -9.07 5.50 -14.72
CA LYS A 52 -9.62 4.39 -15.44
C LYS A 52 -9.01 4.35 -16.84
N GLY A 53 -8.28 3.30 -17.12
CA GLY A 53 -7.68 3.10 -18.44
C GLY A 53 -8.60 2.37 -19.41
N GLN A 54 -8.06 2.05 -20.57
CA GLN A 54 -8.77 1.27 -21.59
C GLN A 54 -8.82 -0.22 -21.24
N GLY A 55 -9.83 -0.92 -21.73
CA GLY A 55 -10.00 -2.36 -21.51
C GLY A 55 -10.05 -2.68 -20.02
N ASN A 56 -9.16 -3.55 -19.56
CA ASN A 56 -9.08 -4.03 -18.18
C ASN A 56 -7.94 -3.39 -17.36
N LEU A 57 -7.33 -2.32 -17.84
CA LEU A 57 -6.24 -1.63 -17.18
C LEU A 57 -6.73 -0.38 -16.47
N ASP A 58 -6.33 -0.18 -15.22
CA ASP A 58 -6.36 1.09 -14.51
C ASP A 58 -4.92 1.49 -14.17
N TRP A 59 -4.65 2.78 -14.04
CA TRP A 59 -3.33 3.30 -13.70
C TRP A 59 -3.41 4.46 -12.73
N ALA A 60 -2.34 4.70 -12.00
CA ALA A 60 -2.25 5.83 -11.10
C ALA A 60 -0.87 6.49 -11.12
N LEU A 61 -0.83 7.69 -10.57
CA LEU A 61 0.39 8.35 -10.11
C LEU A 61 0.26 8.56 -8.62
N GLY A 62 1.30 8.26 -7.88
CA GLY A 62 1.30 8.33 -6.42
C GLY A 62 2.54 9.00 -5.86
N ALA A 63 2.36 9.62 -4.71
CA ALA A 63 3.42 10.12 -3.86
C ALA A 63 3.25 9.57 -2.44
N GLU A 64 4.35 9.28 -1.78
CA GLU A 64 4.38 8.69 -0.45
C GLU A 64 5.44 9.37 0.41
N LEU A 65 5.05 9.83 1.59
CA LEU A 65 5.97 10.26 2.63
C LEU A 65 6.24 9.06 3.53
N VAL A 66 7.44 8.51 3.44
CA VAL A 66 7.90 7.38 4.25
C VAL A 66 8.51 7.93 5.54
N TYR A 67 8.08 7.43 6.71
CA TYR A 67 8.57 7.85 8.02
C TYR A 67 8.78 6.67 8.96
N GLY A 68 8.70 5.47 8.45
CA GLY A 68 8.91 4.24 9.18
C GLY A 68 9.49 3.15 8.31
N ASP A 69 9.76 2.03 8.93
CA ASP A 69 10.35 0.89 8.27
C ASP A 69 9.45 -0.34 8.37
N TRP A 70 9.61 -1.25 7.43
CA TRP A 70 8.79 -2.45 7.30
C TRP A 70 9.25 -3.58 8.22
N SER A 71 10.54 -3.58 8.56
CA SER A 71 11.13 -4.58 9.44
C SER A 71 12.20 -3.95 10.32
N GLY A 72 12.22 -4.29 11.59
CA GLY A 72 13.15 -3.73 12.57
C GLY A 72 14.63 -3.94 12.28
N ALA A 73 14.98 -4.92 11.44
CA ALA A 73 16.38 -5.26 11.13
C ALA A 73 16.96 -4.45 9.95
N TYR A 74 16.10 -3.85 9.11
CA TYR A 74 16.52 -3.15 7.89
C TYR A 74 16.08 -1.69 7.88
N SER A 75 15.84 -1.13 9.05
CA SER A 75 15.36 0.22 9.26
C SER A 75 16.46 1.24 9.08
N ASP A 76 16.65 1.63 7.84
CA ASP A 76 17.67 2.60 7.49
C ASP A 76 17.08 3.90 6.94
N VAL A 77 15.75 3.97 6.79
CA VAL A 77 15.07 5.17 6.30
C VAL A 77 14.48 5.94 7.47
N SER A 78 15.10 7.02 7.88
CA SER A 78 14.52 7.90 8.91
C SER A 78 13.33 8.70 8.39
N ALA A 79 13.41 9.20 7.17
CA ALA A 79 12.31 9.82 6.42
C ALA A 79 12.63 9.86 4.93
N GLY A 80 11.61 9.78 4.08
CA GLY A 80 11.81 9.81 2.63
C GLY A 80 10.55 10.18 1.87
N LEU A 81 10.75 10.53 0.60
CA LEU A 81 9.69 10.73 -0.39
C LEU A 81 9.81 9.65 -1.44
N ALA A 82 8.70 9.02 -1.77
CA ALA A 82 8.62 8.07 -2.86
C ALA A 82 7.58 8.53 -3.89
N PHE A 83 7.84 8.22 -5.15
CA PHE A 83 6.95 8.43 -6.28
C PHE A 83 6.68 7.08 -6.93
N ASN A 84 5.41 6.77 -7.18
CA ASN A 84 4.95 5.49 -7.65
C ASN A 84 4.02 5.66 -8.86
N ALA A 85 4.04 4.68 -9.76
CA ALA A 85 3.14 4.63 -10.92
C ALA A 85 2.39 3.29 -10.98
N PRO A 86 1.39 3.06 -10.11
CA PRO A 86 0.66 1.80 -10.07
C PRO A 86 -0.08 1.53 -11.38
N LEU A 87 0.02 0.30 -11.86
CA LEU A 87 -0.74 -0.27 -12.96
C LEU A 87 -1.53 -1.46 -12.42
N ARG A 88 -2.82 -1.55 -12.72
CA ARG A 88 -3.67 -2.65 -12.26
C ARG A 88 -4.48 -3.23 -13.41
N TRP A 89 -4.29 -4.53 -13.66
CA TRP A 89 -5.06 -5.31 -14.63
C TRP A 89 -6.13 -6.12 -13.90
N HIS A 90 -7.37 -6.04 -14.41
CA HIS A 90 -8.47 -6.87 -13.95
C HIS A 90 -8.47 -8.17 -14.73
N ILE A 91 -8.30 -9.28 -14.03
CA ILE A 91 -8.17 -10.60 -14.66
C ILE A 91 -9.40 -11.45 -14.48
N HIS A 92 -10.18 -11.22 -13.44
CA HIS A 92 -11.35 -12.05 -13.15
C HIS A 92 -12.43 -11.26 -12.40
N ASN A 93 -13.69 -11.47 -12.81
CA ASN A 93 -14.87 -11.04 -12.09
C ASN A 93 -15.87 -12.18 -12.08
N ARG A 94 -16.32 -12.61 -10.92
CA ARG A 94 -17.32 -13.65 -10.77
C ARG A 94 -18.41 -13.24 -9.79
N LYS A 95 -19.64 -13.27 -10.26
CA LYS A 95 -20.82 -13.09 -9.42
C LYS A 95 -21.24 -14.44 -8.85
N HIS A 96 -21.45 -14.48 -7.55
CA HIS A 96 -22.03 -15.55 -6.79
C HIS A 96 -23.42 -15.13 -6.29
N ALA A 97 -24.22 -16.06 -5.77
CA ALA A 97 -25.56 -15.75 -5.28
C ALA A 97 -25.59 -14.65 -4.19
N LYS A 98 -24.54 -14.51 -3.38
CA LYS A 98 -24.46 -13.57 -2.24
C LYS A 98 -23.23 -12.67 -2.25
N ALA A 99 -22.33 -12.78 -3.22
CA ALA A 99 -21.09 -12.03 -3.27
C ALA A 99 -20.59 -11.85 -4.71
N THR A 100 -19.81 -10.82 -4.96
CA THR A 100 -19.02 -10.68 -6.20
C THR A 100 -17.55 -10.75 -5.84
N THR A 101 -16.79 -11.55 -6.58
CA THR A 101 -15.34 -11.66 -6.40
C THR A 101 -14.64 -11.04 -7.60
N ASP A 102 -13.74 -10.11 -7.35
CA ASP A 102 -12.90 -9.47 -8.36
C ASP A 102 -11.43 -9.73 -8.03
N VAL A 103 -10.65 -10.11 -9.04
CA VAL A 103 -9.22 -10.36 -8.91
C VAL A 103 -8.46 -9.44 -9.86
N GLY A 104 -7.44 -8.79 -9.37
CA GLY A 104 -6.52 -7.98 -10.17
C GLY A 104 -5.08 -8.41 -10.01
N ILE A 105 -4.24 -7.96 -10.93
CA ILE A 105 -2.78 -7.93 -10.78
C ILE A 105 -2.38 -6.47 -10.74
N ARG A 106 -1.64 -6.06 -9.72
CA ARG A 106 -1.10 -4.71 -9.58
C ARG A 106 0.42 -4.78 -9.66
N PHE A 107 1.00 -3.96 -10.53
CA PHE A 107 2.42 -3.70 -10.59
C PHE A 107 2.67 -2.22 -10.32
N THR A 108 3.54 -1.91 -9.38
CA THR A 108 3.81 -0.54 -8.93
C THR A 108 5.30 -0.25 -9.03
N PRO A 109 5.81 0.24 -10.17
CA PRO A 109 7.15 0.78 -10.24
C PRO A 109 7.23 2.12 -9.52
N GLY A 110 8.40 2.43 -8.95
CA GLY A 110 8.62 3.69 -8.26
C GLY A 110 10.07 3.94 -7.92
N ALA A 111 10.31 5.11 -7.39
CA ALA A 111 11.61 5.54 -6.88
C ALA A 111 11.42 6.31 -5.58
N MET A 112 12.46 6.33 -4.76
CA MET A 112 12.46 7.09 -3.52
C MET A 112 13.77 7.83 -3.29
N VAL A 113 13.68 8.86 -2.49
CA VAL A 113 14.82 9.59 -1.92
C VAL A 113 14.54 9.82 -0.44
N GLY A 114 15.55 9.69 0.39
CA GLY A 114 15.38 9.86 1.83
C GLY A 114 16.69 10.05 2.57
N GLY A 115 16.59 10.16 3.89
CA GLY A 115 17.69 10.13 4.81
C GLY A 115 17.91 8.73 5.37
N SER A 116 19.15 8.36 5.63
CA SER A 116 19.53 7.13 6.28
C SER A 116 20.36 7.41 7.52
N ASP A 117 20.00 6.80 8.63
CA ASP A 117 20.77 6.82 9.88
C ASP A 117 21.67 5.58 10.00
N ARG A 118 21.83 4.82 8.91
CA ARG A 118 22.62 3.58 8.93
C ARG A 118 24.05 3.88 9.33
N ARG A 119 24.45 3.35 10.45
CA ARG A 119 25.85 3.28 10.84
C ARG A 119 26.52 2.17 10.04
N ALA A 120 27.61 2.49 9.33
CA ALA A 120 28.48 1.44 8.85
C ALA A 120 28.94 0.63 10.08
N VAL A 121 28.43 -0.58 10.24
CA VAL A 121 28.90 -1.47 11.30
C VAL A 121 30.30 -1.90 10.91
N PRO A 122 31.33 -1.57 11.70
CA PRO A 122 32.67 -2.05 11.41
C PRO A 122 32.69 -3.58 11.42
N PRO A 123 33.44 -4.23 10.55
CA PRO A 123 33.53 -5.70 10.48
C PRO A 123 33.98 -6.36 11.80
N THR A 124 34.41 -5.58 12.78
CA THR A 124 34.87 -6.03 14.10
C THR A 124 33.78 -6.15 15.16
N GLY A 125 32.52 -5.83 14.87
CA GLY A 125 31.42 -5.91 15.84
C GLY A 125 31.51 -4.92 17.02
N VAL A 126 32.50 -4.02 17.02
CA VAL A 126 32.66 -2.98 18.05
C VAL A 126 31.85 -1.77 17.62
N PRO A 127 30.90 -1.28 18.44
CA PRO A 127 30.15 -0.08 18.09
C PRO A 127 31.12 1.09 17.90
N PRO A 128 30.97 1.90 16.84
CA PRO A 128 31.86 3.03 16.61
C PRO A 128 31.76 4.03 17.76
N ILE A 129 32.90 4.32 18.38
CA ILE A 129 33.02 5.38 19.37
C ILE A 129 33.19 6.69 18.60
N GLY A 130 32.13 7.48 18.48
CA GLY A 130 32.18 8.76 17.77
C GLY A 130 30.79 9.41 17.69
N PRO A 131 30.70 10.67 17.26
CA PRO A 131 29.42 11.30 17.01
C PRO A 131 28.62 10.48 15.98
N PRO A 132 27.28 10.51 16.04
CA PRO A 132 26.44 9.80 15.07
C PRO A 132 26.88 10.23 13.64
N PRO A 133 26.94 9.28 12.70
CA PRO A 133 27.28 9.63 11.32
C PRO A 133 26.29 10.66 10.82
N ASP A 134 26.79 11.61 10.03
CA ASP A 134 25.94 12.57 9.34
C ASP A 134 24.84 11.83 8.59
N GLN A 135 23.60 12.32 8.67
CA GLN A 135 22.48 11.78 7.90
C GLN A 135 22.88 11.73 6.42
N ARG A 136 22.87 10.54 5.86
CA ARG A 136 23.23 10.34 4.46
C ARG A 136 21.98 10.41 3.60
N VAL A 137 22.08 11.14 2.50
CA VAL A 137 21.05 11.10 1.46
C VAL A 137 21.20 9.78 0.73
N MET A 138 20.09 9.10 0.57
CA MET A 138 19.99 7.86 -0.18
C MET A 138 18.92 7.96 -1.26
N GLY A 139 19.12 7.23 -2.33
CA GLY A 139 18.13 6.98 -3.39
C GLY A 139 17.74 5.51 -3.40
N GLY A 140 16.60 5.19 -3.97
CA GLY A 140 16.17 3.81 -4.12
C GLY A 140 15.21 3.59 -5.26
N LEU A 141 15.22 2.36 -5.76
CA LEU A 141 14.20 1.84 -6.67
C LEU A 141 13.19 1.04 -5.85
N ARG A 142 11.92 1.27 -6.10
CA ARG A 142 10.82 0.54 -5.47
C ARG A 142 9.96 -0.10 -6.54
N THR A 143 9.60 -1.35 -6.33
CA THR A 143 8.57 -2.00 -7.14
C THR A 143 7.65 -2.79 -6.22
N GLU A 144 6.42 -2.98 -6.62
CA GLU A 144 5.50 -3.85 -5.91
C GLU A 144 4.73 -4.69 -6.93
N LEU A 145 4.69 -5.99 -6.71
CA LEU A 145 3.78 -6.90 -7.39
C LEU A 145 2.72 -7.34 -6.39
N ALA A 146 1.45 -7.18 -6.72
CA ALA A 146 0.35 -7.61 -5.87
C ALA A 146 -0.74 -8.34 -6.67
N VAL A 147 -1.42 -9.25 -5.99
CA VAL A 147 -2.64 -9.91 -6.48
C VAL A 147 -3.76 -9.58 -5.50
N PRO A 148 -4.36 -8.38 -5.61
CA PRO A 148 -5.47 -7.99 -4.77
C PRO A 148 -6.76 -8.70 -5.21
N ILE A 149 -7.51 -9.19 -4.24
CA ILE A 149 -8.81 -9.83 -4.39
C ILE A 149 -9.82 -9.01 -3.60
N SER A 150 -10.93 -8.62 -4.23
CA SER A 150 -12.06 -7.97 -3.57
C SER A 150 -13.25 -8.90 -3.54
N ILE A 151 -13.90 -9.02 -2.39
CA ILE A 151 -15.11 -9.82 -2.20
C ILE A 151 -16.19 -8.88 -1.68
N ASP A 152 -17.21 -8.59 -2.51
CA ASP A 152 -18.38 -7.82 -2.09
C ASP A 152 -19.28 -8.67 -1.23
N VAL A 153 -19.20 -8.48 0.07
CA VAL A 153 -20.06 -9.18 1.05
C VAL A 153 -21.38 -8.42 1.28
N HIS A 154 -21.43 -7.16 0.88
CA HIS A 154 -22.60 -6.29 0.94
C HIS A 154 -22.49 -5.21 -0.14
N ASP A 155 -23.59 -4.59 -0.55
CA ASP A 155 -23.62 -3.50 -1.55
C ASP A 155 -22.69 -2.33 -1.20
N ARG A 156 -22.37 -2.16 0.07
CA ARG A 156 -21.50 -1.09 0.60
C ARG A 156 -20.18 -1.56 1.16
N VAL A 157 -19.97 -2.87 1.28
CA VAL A 157 -18.80 -3.42 1.98
C VAL A 157 -18.10 -4.43 1.11
N SER A 158 -16.82 -4.21 0.89
CA SER A 158 -15.91 -5.17 0.26
C SER A 158 -14.83 -5.58 1.25
N VAL A 159 -14.64 -6.88 1.38
CA VAL A 159 -13.44 -7.43 2.01
C VAL A 159 -12.34 -7.51 0.95
N VAL A 160 -11.16 -7.05 1.30
CA VAL A 160 -9.97 -7.13 0.44
C VAL A 160 -9.02 -8.14 1.02
N THR A 161 -8.50 -9.03 0.18
CA THR A 161 -7.47 -10.00 0.55
C THR A 161 -6.48 -10.16 -0.60
N GLY A 162 -5.49 -11.03 -0.44
CA GLY A 162 -4.51 -11.33 -1.48
C GLY A 162 -3.09 -11.41 -0.97
N ALA A 163 -2.14 -11.20 -1.88
CA ALA A 163 -0.72 -11.19 -1.57
C ALA A 163 -0.04 -10.00 -2.25
N THR A 164 1.06 -9.55 -1.66
CA THR A 164 1.89 -8.49 -2.22
C THR A 164 3.36 -8.78 -1.94
N ILE A 165 4.21 -8.47 -2.91
CA ILE A 165 5.66 -8.61 -2.86
C ILE A 165 6.24 -7.26 -3.23
N PRO A 166 6.41 -6.34 -2.26
CA PRO A 166 7.16 -5.14 -2.49
C PRO A 166 8.65 -5.48 -2.56
N PHE A 167 9.37 -4.74 -3.38
CA PHE A 167 10.82 -4.80 -3.49
C PHE A 167 11.37 -3.40 -3.40
N THR A 168 12.36 -3.20 -2.56
CA THR A 168 13.07 -1.92 -2.44
C THR A 168 14.56 -2.21 -2.54
N LEU A 169 15.25 -1.48 -3.42
CA LEU A 169 16.70 -1.49 -3.57
C LEU A 169 17.22 -0.09 -3.30
N MET A 170 18.11 0.04 -2.34
CA MET A 170 18.61 1.30 -1.82
C MET A 170 20.08 1.49 -2.20
N PHE A 171 20.42 2.76 -2.44
CA PHE A 171 21.76 3.21 -2.79
C PHE A 171 22.10 4.44 -1.96
N ALA A 172 23.22 4.41 -1.28
CA ALA A 172 23.79 5.58 -0.63
C ALA A 172 25.28 5.70 -0.97
N ARG A 173 25.82 6.90 -0.84
CA ARG A 173 27.25 7.13 -1.08
C ARG A 173 28.09 6.32 -0.09
N ASP A 174 29.16 5.73 -0.59
CA ASP A 174 30.14 4.95 0.19
C ASP A 174 29.54 3.74 0.95
N THR A 175 28.45 3.16 0.43
CA THR A 175 27.85 1.93 0.94
C THR A 175 27.51 0.99 -0.20
N ASP A 176 27.59 -0.32 0.06
CA ASP A 176 27.09 -1.31 -0.89
C ASP A 176 25.56 -1.18 -1.00
N PRO A 177 24.99 -1.44 -2.19
CA PRO A 177 23.54 -1.50 -2.34
C PRO A 177 22.93 -2.56 -1.42
N TRP A 178 21.77 -2.22 -0.86
CA TRP A 178 21.00 -3.16 -0.04
C TRP A 178 19.53 -3.12 -0.42
N GLY A 179 18.81 -4.15 -0.09
CA GLY A 179 17.41 -4.24 -0.44
C GLY A 179 16.61 -5.12 0.50
N ILE A 180 15.30 -5.05 0.35
CA ILE A 180 14.36 -5.86 1.10
C ILE A 180 13.25 -6.35 0.19
N ILE A 181 12.86 -7.61 0.38
CA ILE A 181 11.78 -8.29 -0.34
C ILE A 181 10.80 -8.88 0.68
N PRO A 182 9.82 -8.14 1.15
CA PRO A 182 8.72 -8.71 1.93
C PRO A 182 7.79 -9.57 1.05
N ILE A 183 7.27 -10.64 1.62
CA ILE A 183 6.22 -11.47 1.03
C ILE A 183 5.03 -11.40 1.96
N LEU A 184 4.06 -10.57 1.64
CA LEU A 184 3.01 -10.18 2.56
C LEU A 184 1.65 -10.75 2.16
N VAL A 185 0.91 -11.23 3.13
CA VAL A 185 -0.53 -11.47 3.01
C VAL A 185 -1.25 -10.17 3.29
N ARG A 186 -2.22 -9.86 2.43
CA ARG A 186 -3.03 -8.64 2.48
C ARG A 186 -4.41 -8.95 3.02
N MET A 187 -4.89 -8.12 3.95
CA MET A 187 -6.26 -8.16 4.49
C MET A 187 -6.78 -6.74 4.69
N GLY A 188 -8.01 -6.48 4.30
CA GLY A 188 -8.58 -5.15 4.45
C GLY A 188 -10.09 -5.12 4.24
N VAL A 189 -10.64 -3.94 4.41
CA VAL A 189 -12.05 -3.65 4.17
C VAL A 189 -12.19 -2.28 3.54
N GLU A 190 -13.11 -2.17 2.58
CA GLU A 190 -13.55 -0.91 1.97
C GLU A 190 -15.03 -0.75 2.22
N ILE A 191 -15.46 0.45 2.61
CA ILE A 191 -16.85 0.75 2.94
C ILE A 191 -17.32 1.95 2.11
N ASN A 192 -18.38 1.80 1.32
CA ASN A 192 -19.06 2.92 0.67
C ASN A 192 -19.83 3.72 1.73
N ALA A 193 -19.16 4.66 2.38
CA ALA A 193 -19.78 5.48 3.43
C ALA A 193 -20.70 6.56 2.86
N ALA A 194 -20.38 7.06 1.66
CA ALA A 194 -21.16 8.06 0.94
C ALA A 194 -21.04 7.85 -0.58
N PRO A 195 -21.88 8.49 -1.42
CA PRO A 195 -21.90 8.29 -2.86
C PRO A 195 -20.56 8.52 -3.57
N LYS A 196 -19.65 9.24 -2.96
CA LYS A 196 -18.34 9.63 -3.55
C LYS A 196 -17.16 9.37 -2.64
N VAL A 197 -17.36 8.63 -1.55
CA VAL A 197 -16.34 8.42 -0.53
C VAL A 197 -16.36 6.97 -0.05
N ALA A 198 -15.23 6.31 -0.10
CA ALA A 198 -15.03 4.96 0.40
C ALA A 198 -13.82 4.90 1.34
N PRO A 199 -14.02 5.05 2.65
CA PRO A 199 -12.97 4.76 3.63
C PRO A 199 -12.56 3.30 3.56
N PHE A 200 -11.29 3.05 3.87
CA PHE A 200 -10.72 1.72 3.94
C PHE A 200 -9.78 1.54 5.12
N PHE A 201 -9.60 0.28 5.46
CA PHE A 201 -8.54 -0.21 6.34
C PHE A 201 -7.80 -1.30 5.58
N LEU A 202 -6.47 -1.27 5.60
CA LEU A 202 -5.62 -2.28 4.98
C LEU A 202 -4.49 -2.67 5.93
N PHE A 203 -4.28 -3.95 6.09
CA PHE A 203 -3.22 -4.55 6.87
C PHE A 203 -2.51 -5.61 6.05
N GLU A 204 -1.19 -5.63 6.12
CA GLU A 204 -0.35 -6.60 5.42
C GLU A 204 0.75 -7.09 6.36
N LEU A 205 1.04 -8.38 6.32
CA LEU A 205 2.07 -8.99 7.16
C LEU A 205 2.69 -10.20 6.50
N GLY A 206 3.92 -10.49 6.85
CA GLY A 206 4.63 -11.68 6.39
C GLY A 206 6.14 -11.61 6.59
N PRO A 207 6.88 -12.61 6.10
CA PRO A 207 8.33 -12.60 6.14
C PRO A 207 8.90 -11.55 5.18
N ALA A 208 10.07 -11.04 5.54
CA ALA A 208 10.87 -10.14 4.70
C ALA A 208 12.29 -10.68 4.57
N ILE A 209 12.80 -10.70 3.36
CA ILE A 209 14.16 -11.13 3.04
C ILE A 209 14.99 -9.89 2.79
N GLY A 210 15.98 -9.66 3.65
CA GLY A 210 16.99 -8.62 3.45
C GLY A 210 18.11 -9.11 2.53
N ILE A 211 18.61 -8.21 1.70
CA ILE A 211 19.71 -8.46 0.76
C ILE A 211 20.73 -7.35 0.91
N GLY A 212 21.99 -7.69 1.14
CA GLY A 212 23.10 -6.72 1.21
C GLY A 212 24.28 -7.23 2.03
N ASN A 213 25.46 -6.69 1.79
CA ASN A 213 26.72 -6.99 2.51
C ASN A 213 27.06 -8.48 2.63
N GLY A 214 26.69 -9.32 1.63
CA GLY A 214 27.01 -10.74 1.62
C GLY A 214 26.21 -11.58 2.61
N THR A 215 25.22 -11.02 3.29
CA THR A 215 24.30 -11.71 4.21
C THR A 215 22.86 -11.59 3.71
N SER A 216 22.09 -12.64 3.93
CA SER A 216 20.64 -12.61 3.78
C SER A 216 20.01 -12.98 5.11
N ASP A 217 19.19 -12.11 5.65
CA ASP A 217 18.45 -12.38 6.87
C ASP A 217 16.95 -12.41 6.56
N VAL A 218 16.21 -13.18 7.34
CA VAL A 218 14.75 -13.23 7.26
C VAL A 218 14.19 -12.59 8.52
N ASP A 219 13.35 -11.61 8.32
CA ASP A 219 12.68 -10.89 9.40
C ASP A 219 11.16 -10.88 9.16
N PHE A 220 10.42 -10.28 10.07
CA PHE A 220 8.98 -10.11 9.98
C PHE A 220 8.65 -8.67 9.59
N ALA A 221 7.84 -8.51 8.54
CA ALA A 221 7.40 -7.21 8.08
C ALA A 221 5.88 -7.06 8.21
N PHE A 222 5.44 -5.83 8.50
CA PHE A 222 4.03 -5.49 8.47
C PHE A 222 3.81 -4.07 7.95
N ARG A 223 2.62 -3.86 7.39
CA ARG A 223 2.14 -2.54 6.96
C ARG A 223 0.68 -2.40 7.39
N ILE A 224 0.29 -1.19 7.76
CA ILE A 224 -1.07 -0.88 8.14
C ILE A 224 -1.46 0.50 7.64
N TRP A 225 -2.62 0.64 7.02
CA TRP A 225 -3.16 1.93 6.59
C TRP A 225 -4.64 2.06 6.89
N VAL A 226 -4.99 3.28 7.26
CA VAL A 226 -6.36 3.78 7.28
C VAL A 226 -6.43 4.90 6.27
N GLY A 227 -7.44 4.88 5.41
CA GLY A 227 -7.51 5.88 4.37
C GLY A 227 -8.90 6.00 3.76
N THR A 228 -8.96 6.74 2.68
CA THR A 228 -10.19 6.94 1.94
C THR A 228 -9.93 7.11 0.45
N ALA A 229 -10.79 6.49 -0.35
CA ALA A 229 -10.92 6.79 -1.76
C ALA A 229 -12.08 7.77 -1.96
N PHE A 230 -11.88 8.79 -2.79
CA PHE A 230 -12.92 9.74 -3.16
C PHE A 230 -12.86 10.08 -4.65
N TRP A 231 -14.01 10.39 -5.24
CA TRP A 231 -14.12 10.65 -6.68
C TRP A 231 -15.15 11.73 -6.97
N SER A 232 -14.91 12.47 -8.04
CA SER A 232 -15.91 13.37 -8.60
C SER A 232 -16.76 12.60 -9.61
N VAL A 233 -18.07 12.71 -9.53
CA VAL A 233 -18.93 12.40 -10.66
C VAL A 233 -18.84 13.62 -11.57
N LEU A 234 -18.04 13.53 -12.62
CA LEU A 234 -18.18 14.50 -13.71
C LEU A 234 -19.58 14.29 -14.27
N SER A 235 -20.49 15.23 -13.99
CA SER A 235 -21.76 15.31 -14.70
C SER A 235 -21.42 15.58 -16.16
N LYS A 236 -21.63 14.57 -17.01
CA LYS A 236 -21.73 14.78 -18.46
C LYS A 236 -23.02 15.49 -18.77
#